data_ad20fb202943f16ad73abefbbd2aff89
#
_entry.id   ad20fb202943f16ad73abefbbd2aff89
#
_cell.length_a   1.000
_cell.length_b   1.000
_cell.length_c   1.000
_cell.angle_alpha   90.00
_cell.angle_beta   90.00
_cell.angle_gamma   90.00
#
_symmetry.space_group_name_H-M   'P 1'
#
loop_
_entity.id
_entity.type
_entity.pdbx_description
1 polymer ?
#
loop_
_entity_poly.entity_id
_entity_poly.type
_entity_poly.pdbx_seq_one_letter_code
_entity_poly.pdbx_strand_id
1 'polypeptide(L)'
;MVGTRLYQKKSQARLFLAMYGLLALAGCVLAALSVRNKQNVSGAVGFMIVFGLGMAVNTLVRSRKAQVSVYEDFLEVAQSRTVRTLRYRNITGVSRPDKNRMVVTLREDNGVKNEVIWTKDLEPADLERLSGFLAKAKGKGK
;
A
#
# COMPACT_ATOMS: atom_id res chain seq x y z
N MET A 1 -15.21 -14.02 -2.88
CA MET A 1 -14.17 -12.98 -2.79
C MET A 1 -14.17 -12.03 -3.99
N VAL A 2 -14.78 -12.39 -5.09
CA VAL A 2 -14.96 -11.51 -6.25
C VAL A 2 -15.66 -10.21 -5.83
N GLY A 3 -15.18 -9.08 -6.32
CA GLY A 3 -15.66 -7.76 -5.93
C GLY A 3 -15.06 -7.18 -4.66
N THR A 4 -14.20 -7.94 -3.98
CA THR A 4 -13.52 -7.49 -2.77
C THR A 4 -12.30 -6.64 -3.11
N ARG A 5 -12.10 -5.58 -2.35
CA ARG A 5 -10.93 -4.71 -2.48
C ARG A 5 -10.15 -4.73 -1.16
N LEU A 6 -8.85 -4.93 -1.26
CA LEU A 6 -7.96 -4.99 -0.10
C LEU A 6 -7.23 -3.67 0.04
N TYR A 7 -7.31 -3.09 1.22
CA TYR A 7 -6.71 -1.79 1.54
C TYR A 7 -5.53 -1.95 2.48
N GLN A 8 -4.74 -0.89 2.59
CA GLN A 8 -3.65 -0.84 3.54
C GLN A 8 -4.17 -1.05 4.97
N LYS A 9 -3.36 -1.69 5.81
CA LYS A 9 -3.63 -1.88 7.23
C LYS A 9 -3.99 -0.56 7.91
N LYS A 10 -5.16 -0.51 8.56
CA LYS A 10 -5.63 0.72 9.22
C LYS A 10 -4.69 1.17 10.34
N SER A 11 -4.13 0.23 11.12
CA SER A 11 -3.20 0.56 12.19
C SER A 11 -1.94 1.22 11.67
N GLN A 12 -1.39 0.75 10.55
CA GLN A 12 -0.21 1.31 9.92
C GLN A 12 -0.49 2.71 9.37
N ALA A 13 -1.62 2.89 8.70
CA ALA A 13 -2.02 4.20 8.18
C ALA A 13 -2.20 5.22 9.31
N ARG A 14 -2.84 4.82 10.41
CA ARG A 14 -3.01 5.68 11.59
C ARG A 14 -1.67 6.05 12.23
N LEU A 15 -0.75 5.10 12.32
CA LEU A 15 0.58 5.35 12.88
C LEU A 15 1.34 6.38 12.05
N PHE A 16 1.38 6.22 10.73
CA PHE A 16 2.04 7.17 9.85
C PHE A 16 1.39 8.55 9.88
N LEU A 17 0.05 8.60 9.88
CA LEU A 17 -0.67 9.87 10.01
C LEU A 17 -0.34 10.58 11.32
N ALA A 18 -0.28 9.84 12.44
CA ALA A 18 0.07 10.40 13.74
C ALA A 18 1.50 10.95 13.73
N MET A 19 2.46 10.19 13.20
CA MET A 19 3.86 10.63 13.11
C MET A 19 4.01 11.91 12.28
N TYR A 20 3.45 11.92 11.08
CA TYR A 20 3.55 13.09 10.18
C TYR A 20 2.75 14.28 10.71
N GLY A 21 1.61 14.02 11.34
CA GLY A 21 0.80 15.05 11.99
C GLY A 21 1.55 15.70 13.15
N LEU A 22 2.22 14.91 13.98
CA LEU A 22 3.05 15.42 15.08
C LEU A 22 4.22 16.25 14.55
N LEU A 23 4.85 15.82 13.46
CA LEU A 23 5.95 16.56 12.83
C LEU A 23 5.47 17.92 12.33
N ALA A 24 4.32 17.98 11.67
CA ALA A 24 3.73 19.22 11.20
C ALA A 24 3.35 20.13 12.36
N LEU A 25 2.75 19.56 13.42
CA LEU A 25 2.36 20.31 14.61
C LEU A 25 3.58 20.90 15.32
N ALA A 26 4.65 20.12 15.49
CA ALA A 26 5.90 20.60 16.07
C ALA A 26 6.48 21.76 15.27
N GLY A 27 6.47 21.66 13.93
CA GLY A 27 6.90 22.75 13.05
C GLY A 27 6.06 24.01 13.24
N CYS A 28 4.74 23.88 13.35
CA CYS A 28 3.83 25.00 13.58
C CYS A 28 4.10 25.67 14.93
N VAL A 29 4.32 24.89 15.99
CA VAL A 29 4.64 25.41 17.32
C VAL A 29 5.96 26.19 17.30
N LEU A 30 7.00 25.64 16.65
CA LEU A 30 8.30 26.32 16.52
C LEU A 30 8.18 27.61 15.72
N ALA A 31 7.38 27.62 14.66
CA ALA A 31 7.11 28.82 13.86
C ALA A 31 6.40 29.90 14.70
N ALA A 32 5.37 29.51 15.46
CA ALA A 32 4.65 30.44 16.34
C ALA A 32 5.57 31.05 17.40
N LEU A 33 6.44 30.24 18.03
CA LEU A 33 7.40 30.73 19.01
C LEU A 33 8.41 31.68 18.38
N SER A 34 8.89 31.39 17.17
CA SER A 34 9.82 32.26 16.45
C SER A 34 9.18 33.62 16.14
N VAL A 35 7.93 33.64 15.70
CA VAL A 35 7.18 34.88 15.45
C VAL A 35 6.97 35.67 16.74
N ARG A 36 6.58 34.99 17.82
CA ARG A 36 6.38 35.59 19.13
C ARG A 36 7.66 36.25 19.66
N ASN A 37 8.81 35.64 19.43
CA ASN A 37 10.12 36.14 19.85
C ASN A 37 10.73 37.13 18.84
N LYS A 38 9.96 37.56 17.84
CA LYS A 38 10.41 38.46 16.76
C LYS A 38 11.63 37.93 16.00
N GLN A 39 11.75 36.63 15.92
CA GLN A 39 12.77 35.94 15.15
C GLN A 39 12.24 35.50 13.81
N ASN A 40 13.11 35.41 12.80
CA ASN A 40 12.73 34.86 11.51
C ASN A 40 12.52 33.35 11.63
N VAL A 41 11.47 32.84 10.98
CA VAL A 41 11.24 31.42 10.89
C VAL A 41 12.35 30.79 10.04
N SER A 42 13.01 29.74 10.58
CA SER A 42 14.07 29.07 9.84
C SER A 42 13.51 28.26 8.67
N GLY A 43 14.32 28.08 7.62
CA GLY A 43 13.94 27.21 6.49
C GLY A 43 13.68 25.78 6.92
N ALA A 44 14.39 25.29 7.95
CA ALA A 44 14.18 23.96 8.49
C ALA A 44 12.78 23.78 9.10
N VAL A 45 12.27 24.78 9.81
CA VAL A 45 10.91 24.77 10.36
C VAL A 45 9.87 24.77 9.26
N GLY A 46 10.05 25.60 8.23
CA GLY A 46 9.18 25.62 7.06
C GLY A 46 9.15 24.27 6.36
N PHE A 47 10.32 23.66 6.19
CA PHE A 47 10.45 22.33 5.58
C PHE A 47 9.70 21.27 6.42
N MET A 48 9.82 21.30 7.76
CA MET A 48 9.11 20.36 8.64
C MET A 48 7.60 20.45 8.45
N ILE A 49 7.05 21.65 8.37
CA ILE A 49 5.62 21.85 8.16
C ILE A 49 5.18 21.29 6.81
N VAL A 50 5.85 21.67 5.73
CA VAL A 50 5.52 21.25 4.37
C VAL A 50 5.68 19.74 4.22
N PHE A 51 6.79 19.19 4.71
CA PHE A 51 7.05 17.75 4.65
C PHE A 51 6.02 16.94 5.45
N GLY A 52 5.75 17.36 6.69
CA GLY A 52 4.78 16.68 7.55
C GLY A 52 3.38 16.68 6.95
N LEU A 53 2.90 17.83 6.47
CA LEU A 53 1.60 17.94 5.83
C LEU A 53 1.54 17.15 4.52
N GLY A 54 2.57 17.27 3.69
CA GLY A 54 2.63 16.55 2.42
C GLY A 54 2.61 15.04 2.60
N MET A 55 3.38 14.52 3.55
CA MET A 55 3.42 13.09 3.85
C MET A 55 2.14 12.60 4.50
N ALA A 56 1.50 13.41 5.35
CA ALA A 56 0.21 13.07 5.94
C ALA A 56 -0.87 12.94 4.86
N VAL A 57 -0.95 13.90 3.93
CA VAL A 57 -1.88 13.84 2.80
C VAL A 57 -1.59 12.62 1.92
N ASN A 58 -0.32 12.36 1.61
CA ASN A 58 0.08 11.20 0.82
C ASN A 58 -0.36 9.89 1.48
N THR A 59 -0.15 9.76 2.80
CA THR A 59 -0.56 8.58 3.56
C THR A 59 -2.08 8.41 3.52
N LEU A 60 -2.82 9.51 3.68
CA LEU A 60 -4.28 9.47 3.63
C LEU A 60 -4.79 9.02 2.25
N VAL A 61 -4.21 9.54 1.18
CA VAL A 61 -4.57 9.17 -0.19
C VAL A 61 -4.26 7.70 -0.44
N ARG A 62 -3.07 7.23 -0.03
CA ARG A 62 -2.68 5.83 -0.20
C ARG A 62 -3.59 4.88 0.58
N SER A 63 -4.00 5.25 1.80
CA SER A 63 -4.87 4.40 2.62
C SER A 63 -6.28 4.26 2.04
N ARG A 64 -6.73 5.21 1.23
CA ARG A 64 -8.04 5.15 0.57
C ARG A 64 -8.04 4.38 -0.75
N LYS A 65 -6.86 4.14 -1.33
CA LYS A 65 -6.73 3.36 -2.56
C LYS A 65 -6.63 1.87 -2.25
N ALA A 66 -7.40 1.06 -2.96
CA ALA A 66 -7.28 -0.38 -2.86
C ALA A 66 -5.94 -0.83 -3.41
N GLN A 67 -5.18 -1.61 -2.63
CA GLN A 67 -3.90 -2.18 -3.08
C GLN A 67 -4.11 -3.41 -3.95
N VAL A 68 -5.12 -4.19 -3.64
CA VAL A 68 -5.47 -5.39 -4.41
C VAL A 68 -6.97 -5.38 -4.62
N SER A 69 -7.40 -5.53 -5.86
CA SER A 69 -8.80 -5.62 -6.23
C SER A 69 -9.06 -6.98 -6.88
N VAL A 70 -10.06 -7.69 -6.40
CA VAL A 70 -10.41 -9.04 -6.86
C VAL A 70 -11.59 -8.95 -7.82
N TYR A 71 -11.37 -9.34 -9.06
CA TYR A 71 -12.41 -9.38 -10.10
C TYR A 71 -12.72 -10.82 -10.47
N GLU A 72 -13.71 -11.01 -11.32
CA GLU A 72 -14.17 -12.33 -11.71
C GLU A 72 -13.10 -13.14 -12.48
N ASP A 73 -12.42 -12.51 -13.42
CA ASP A 73 -11.47 -13.17 -14.32
C ASP A 73 -10.00 -12.86 -13.98
N PHE A 74 -9.75 -11.84 -13.17
CA PHE A 74 -8.40 -11.39 -12.89
C PHE A 74 -8.31 -10.70 -11.54
N LEU A 75 -7.08 -10.54 -11.09
CA LEU A 75 -6.69 -9.80 -9.89
C LEU A 75 -5.90 -8.56 -10.32
N GLU A 76 -6.23 -7.41 -9.77
CA GLU A 76 -5.52 -6.17 -10.05
C GLU A 76 -4.68 -5.79 -8.82
N VAL A 77 -3.38 -5.57 -9.02
CA VAL A 77 -2.44 -5.20 -7.96
C VAL A 77 -1.93 -3.80 -8.23
N ALA A 78 -2.23 -2.87 -7.33
CA ALA A 78 -1.89 -1.45 -7.44
C ALA A 78 -0.92 -1.02 -6.34
N GLN A 79 0.03 -1.87 -5.98
CA GLN A 79 1.02 -1.60 -4.93
C GLN A 79 2.24 -0.83 -5.42
N SER A 80 2.45 -0.79 -6.72
CA SER A 80 3.53 -0.02 -7.35
C SER A 80 2.95 1.15 -8.13
N ARG A 81 3.81 1.95 -8.75
CA ARG A 81 3.38 3.06 -9.60
C ARG A 81 2.50 2.61 -10.76
N THR A 82 2.70 1.38 -11.23
CA THR A 82 1.91 0.79 -12.31
C THR A 82 0.95 -0.25 -11.74
N VAL A 83 -0.27 -0.26 -12.25
CA VAL A 83 -1.26 -1.27 -11.91
C VAL A 83 -0.97 -2.53 -12.72
N ARG A 84 -0.91 -3.68 -12.04
CA ARG A 84 -0.65 -4.97 -12.67
C ARG A 84 -1.90 -5.82 -12.65
N THR A 85 -2.18 -6.49 -13.74
CA THR A 85 -3.35 -7.38 -13.88
C THR A 85 -2.86 -8.82 -13.93
N LEU A 86 -3.36 -9.65 -13.00
CA LEU A 86 -3.02 -11.06 -12.90
C LEU A 86 -4.25 -11.90 -13.27
N ARG A 87 -4.23 -12.49 -14.46
CA ARG A 87 -5.34 -13.35 -14.90
C ARG A 87 -5.26 -14.71 -14.24
N TYR A 88 -6.35 -15.17 -13.65
CA TYR A 88 -6.41 -16.45 -12.93
C TYR A 88 -6.01 -17.64 -13.80
N ARG A 89 -6.40 -17.64 -15.06
CA ARG A 89 -6.08 -18.70 -16.01
C ARG A 89 -4.57 -18.87 -16.25
N ASN A 90 -3.79 -17.79 -16.04
CA ASN A 90 -2.35 -17.79 -16.25
C ASN A 90 -1.58 -18.14 -14.97
N ILE A 91 -2.25 -18.21 -13.82
CA ILE A 91 -1.60 -18.51 -12.54
C ILE A 91 -1.26 -20.00 -12.49
N THR A 92 0.03 -20.31 -12.35
CA THR A 92 0.51 -21.68 -12.23
C THR A 92 0.91 -22.04 -10.81
N GLY A 93 1.20 -21.05 -9.98
CA GLY A 93 1.57 -21.28 -8.59
C GLY A 93 1.51 -20.02 -7.76
N VAL A 94 1.32 -20.21 -6.46
CA VAL A 94 1.34 -19.13 -5.46
C VAL A 94 2.23 -19.60 -4.33
N SER A 95 3.21 -18.79 -3.94
CA SER A 95 4.11 -19.12 -2.84
C SER A 95 4.29 -17.92 -1.92
N ARG A 96 4.63 -18.19 -0.66
CA ARG A 96 4.93 -17.16 0.32
C ARG A 96 6.33 -17.40 0.88
N PRO A 97 7.39 -16.91 0.19
CA PRO A 97 8.76 -17.15 0.62
C PRO A 97 9.09 -16.53 1.98
N ASP A 98 8.39 -15.43 2.34
CA ASP A 98 8.50 -14.83 3.67
C ASP A 98 7.17 -14.19 4.08
N LYS A 99 7.15 -13.56 5.27
CA LYS A 99 5.94 -12.95 5.82
C LYS A 99 5.49 -11.68 5.08
N ASN A 100 6.38 -11.06 4.33
CA ASN A 100 6.17 -9.76 3.71
C ASN A 100 5.87 -9.84 2.22
N ARG A 101 6.00 -11.02 1.61
CA ARG A 101 5.82 -11.19 0.17
C ARG A 101 4.97 -12.42 -0.15
N MET A 102 4.13 -12.26 -1.15
CA MET A 102 3.45 -13.38 -1.82
C MET A 102 3.87 -13.35 -3.27
N VAL A 103 4.43 -14.45 -3.77
CA VAL A 103 4.86 -14.55 -5.17
C VAL A 103 3.85 -15.36 -5.94
N VAL A 104 3.29 -14.75 -6.99
CA VAL A 104 2.35 -15.40 -7.91
C VAL A 104 3.10 -15.70 -9.20
N THR A 105 3.19 -16.99 -9.55
CA THR A 105 3.83 -17.43 -10.78
C THR A 105 2.80 -17.50 -11.89
N LEU A 106 3.06 -16.77 -12.97
CA LEU A 106 2.19 -16.68 -14.13
C LEU A 106 2.86 -17.31 -15.34
N ARG A 107 2.11 -18.04 -16.10
CA ARG A 107 2.55 -18.54 -17.40
C ARG A 107 1.95 -17.69 -18.51
N GLU A 108 2.80 -17.00 -19.25
CA GLU A 108 2.42 -16.18 -20.38
C GLU A 108 3.04 -16.76 -21.67
N ASP A 109 2.61 -16.22 -22.81
CA ASP A 109 3.11 -16.67 -24.12
C ASP A 109 4.63 -16.53 -24.25
N ASN A 110 5.21 -15.55 -23.55
CA ASN A 110 6.66 -15.29 -23.56
C ASN A 110 7.43 -16.07 -22.50
N GLY A 111 6.79 -16.94 -21.72
CA GLY A 111 7.42 -17.74 -20.68
C GLY A 111 6.78 -17.57 -19.31
N VAL A 112 7.53 -17.90 -18.27
CA VAL A 112 7.07 -17.82 -16.89
C VAL A 112 7.49 -16.49 -16.29
N LYS A 113 6.53 -15.81 -15.63
CA LYS A 113 6.73 -14.53 -14.96
C LYS A 113 6.30 -14.62 -13.51
N ASN A 114 7.10 -14.06 -12.62
CA ASN A 114 6.80 -13.99 -11.19
C ASN A 114 6.35 -12.57 -10.84
N GLU A 115 5.17 -12.45 -10.24
CA GLU A 115 4.66 -11.17 -9.72
C GLU A 115 4.67 -11.21 -8.20
N VAL A 116 5.17 -10.16 -7.58
CA VAL A 116 5.27 -10.05 -6.13
C VAL A 116 4.15 -9.16 -5.60
N ILE A 117 3.41 -9.68 -4.63
CA ILE A 117 2.42 -8.91 -3.88
C ILE A 117 3.00 -8.67 -2.48
N TRP A 118 3.21 -7.41 -2.13
CA TRP A 118 3.71 -7.06 -0.81
C TRP A 118 2.59 -7.21 0.22
N THR A 119 2.82 -8.07 1.19
CA THR A 119 1.78 -8.47 2.14
C THR A 119 1.89 -7.76 3.49
N LYS A 120 2.99 -7.08 3.77
CA LYS A 120 3.19 -6.41 5.05
C LYS A 120 2.18 -5.28 5.31
N ASP A 121 1.65 -4.67 4.24
CA ASP A 121 0.69 -3.58 4.32
C ASP A 121 -0.76 -4.05 4.37
N LEU A 122 -1.00 -5.36 4.26
CA LEU A 122 -2.34 -5.94 4.25
C LEU A 122 -2.67 -6.60 5.59
N GLU A 123 -3.95 -6.61 5.94
CA GLU A 123 -4.43 -7.31 7.14
C GLU A 123 -4.19 -8.82 7.01
N PRO A 124 -3.74 -9.52 8.09
CA PRO A 124 -3.49 -10.95 8.03
C PRO A 124 -4.71 -11.78 7.63
N ALA A 125 -5.91 -11.39 8.07
CA ALA A 125 -7.15 -12.06 7.70
C ALA A 125 -7.43 -11.96 6.19
N ASP A 126 -7.17 -10.77 5.61
CA ASP A 126 -7.32 -10.56 4.18
C ASP A 126 -6.30 -11.36 3.38
N LEU A 127 -5.08 -11.48 3.90
CA LEU A 127 -4.03 -12.28 3.29
C LEU A 127 -4.41 -13.75 3.22
N GLU A 128 -4.94 -14.31 4.28
CA GLU A 128 -5.37 -15.70 4.30
C GLU A 128 -6.50 -15.94 3.30
N ARG A 129 -7.47 -15.05 3.24
CA ARG A 129 -8.57 -15.12 2.28
C ARG A 129 -8.06 -15.05 0.85
N LEU A 130 -7.15 -14.11 0.57
CA LEU A 130 -6.56 -13.94 -0.75
C LEU A 130 -5.74 -15.17 -1.16
N SER A 131 -4.91 -15.67 -0.26
CA SER A 131 -4.10 -16.87 -0.51
C SER A 131 -4.99 -18.09 -0.82
N GLY A 132 -6.03 -18.32 -0.02
CA GLY A 132 -6.99 -19.39 -0.25
C GLY A 132 -7.75 -19.23 -1.55
N PHE A 133 -8.17 -18.01 -1.88
CA PHE A 133 -8.86 -17.70 -3.12
C PHE A 133 -7.98 -17.97 -4.35
N LEU A 134 -6.72 -17.52 -4.32
CA LEU A 134 -5.78 -17.72 -5.43
C LEU A 134 -5.45 -19.20 -5.61
N ALA A 135 -5.32 -19.95 -4.52
CA ALA A 135 -5.10 -21.39 -4.60
C ALA A 135 -6.28 -22.11 -5.28
N LYS A 136 -7.50 -21.68 -5.02
CA LYS A 136 -8.72 -22.20 -5.67
C LYS A 136 -8.86 -21.71 -7.11
N ALA A 137 -8.47 -20.47 -7.37
CA ALA A 137 -8.61 -19.84 -8.69
C ALA A 137 -7.51 -20.29 -9.67
N LYS A 138 -6.46 -20.92 -9.18
CA LYS A 138 -5.32 -21.37 -9.98
C LYS A 138 -5.80 -22.23 -11.16
N GLY A 139 -5.51 -21.75 -12.37
CA GLY A 139 -5.88 -22.45 -13.59
C GLY A 139 -7.37 -22.41 -13.95
N LYS A 140 -8.20 -21.70 -13.20
CA LYS A 140 -9.61 -21.51 -13.57
C LYS A 140 -9.72 -20.58 -14.77
N GLY A 141 -10.68 -20.86 -15.64
CA GLY A 141 -10.91 -20.06 -16.85
C GLY A 141 -10.18 -20.57 -18.08
N LYS A 142 -9.68 -21.78 -18.00
CA LYS A 142 -9.15 -22.47 -19.19
C LYS A 142 -10.27 -22.77 -20.17
#